data_7fadaeaec4f47eaa60331bd91a071999
#
_entry.id   7fadaeaec4f47eaa60331bd91a071999
#
_cell.length_a   1.000
_cell.length_b   1.000
_cell.length_c   1.000
_cell.angle_alpha   90.00
_cell.angle_beta   90.00
_cell.angle_gamma   90.00
#
_symmetry.space_group_name_H-M   'P 1'
#
loop_
_entity.id
_entity.type
_entity.pdbx_description
1 polymer ?
#
loop_
_entity_poly.entity_id
_entity_poly.type
_entity_poly.pdbx_seq_one_letter_code
_entity_poly.pdbx_strand_id
1 'polypeptide(L)'
;MFYICSNGEKMAFLTEEELGSLKIEQSVFHIVGPKEVHFQLLEAFDATPHAAFFLDRIRSVNNGNHYTFLADAAARTQLGRIDKDAAQFQAESENLAEAFNEGHGGSTVIGAFLIFSLNCDTGRVFALLKFEDEKVLRYDIEDGTSGKPKPTLAEIGRTFVQNRHALQKAALVRLDGEGSVCLVDRQNPQRPAVYFEQFLGVKRVRNDDDLTRILVDVTKAVAYNHSDKLPADVMTSLTKRLYDATQSGGSVDGEKIEDWFTSIVGPLPKESEILTDFRKQLERARISGESFVLGKDAIPVPRNRKVETGLGVRVTFPAELQSSVVNIDEKKGLITIQDEIKFNDIELDASRRARR
;
A
#
# COMPACT_ATOMS: atom_id res chain seq x y z
N MET A 1 -17.13 10.21 18.26
CA MET A 1 -16.88 11.65 18.08
C MET A 1 -15.86 11.76 16.95
N PHE A 2 -16.33 11.98 15.72
CA PHE A 2 -15.47 11.99 14.53
C PHE A 2 -14.84 13.37 14.42
N TYR A 3 -13.52 13.44 14.49
CA TYR A 3 -12.79 14.63 14.10
C TYR A 3 -12.85 14.76 12.58
N ILE A 4 -13.68 15.67 12.11
CA ILE A 4 -13.67 16.16 10.73
C ILE A 4 -12.54 17.17 10.66
N CYS A 5 -11.37 16.77 10.11
CA CYS A 5 -10.40 17.73 9.62
C CYS A 5 -10.90 18.24 8.27
N SER A 6 -11.23 19.52 8.24
CA SER A 6 -11.48 20.30 7.04
C SER A 6 -10.18 20.40 6.24
N ASN A 7 -10.11 19.75 5.11
CA ASN A 7 -9.54 20.14 3.82
C ASN A 7 -9.47 18.89 2.98
N GLY A 8 -10.23 18.90 1.87
CA GLY A 8 -10.35 17.73 0.99
C GLY A 8 -9.16 17.62 0.05
N GLU A 9 -8.01 17.15 0.54
CA GLU A 9 -6.85 16.90 -0.27
C GLU A 9 -6.47 15.43 -0.30
N LYS A 10 -6.15 14.98 -1.48
CA LYS A 10 -5.71 13.66 -1.94
C LYS A 10 -4.66 13.04 -1.03
N MET A 11 -4.72 11.70 -0.85
CA MET A 11 -3.99 11.07 0.24
C MET A 11 -3.14 9.86 -0.17
N ALA A 12 -2.56 9.91 -1.36
CA ALA A 12 -1.28 9.26 -1.67
C ALA A 12 -0.15 10.01 -0.94
N PHE A 13 1.01 9.43 -0.80
CA PHE A 13 2.17 10.08 -0.15
C PHE A 13 2.51 11.42 -0.85
N LEU A 14 2.54 11.42 -2.19
CA LEU A 14 2.56 12.61 -3.04
C LEU A 14 1.30 12.64 -3.90
N THR A 15 0.74 13.81 -4.11
CA THR A 15 -0.40 14.01 -5.02
C THR A 15 0.04 13.86 -6.49
N GLU A 16 -0.92 13.73 -7.42
CA GLU A 16 -0.61 13.68 -8.85
C GLU A 16 0.06 14.97 -9.35
N GLU A 17 -0.32 16.14 -8.80
CA GLU A 17 0.32 17.42 -9.10
C GLU A 17 1.78 17.41 -8.63
N GLU A 18 2.03 16.98 -7.39
CA GLU A 18 3.39 16.86 -6.83
C GLU A 18 4.23 15.88 -7.63
N LEU A 19 3.68 14.70 -7.99
CA LEU A 19 4.37 13.72 -8.85
C LEU A 19 4.70 14.29 -10.23
N GLY A 20 3.81 15.10 -10.79
CA GLY A 20 4.01 15.77 -12.08
C GLY A 20 5.09 16.85 -12.03
N SER A 21 5.21 17.57 -10.91
CA SER A 21 6.16 18.67 -10.71
C SER A 21 7.55 18.24 -10.22
N LEU A 22 7.75 16.96 -9.85
CA LEU A 22 9.02 16.44 -9.33
C LEU A 22 10.20 16.74 -10.26
N LYS A 23 11.24 17.36 -9.70
CA LYS A 23 12.52 17.64 -10.36
C LYS A 23 13.68 17.17 -9.50
N ILE A 24 14.69 16.56 -10.13
CA ILE A 24 15.91 16.16 -9.45
C ILE A 24 16.79 17.39 -9.28
N GLU A 25 17.17 17.72 -8.05
CA GLU A 25 18.12 18.79 -7.72
C GLU A 25 19.53 18.25 -7.53
N GLN A 26 19.68 17.15 -6.79
CA GLN A 26 20.95 16.51 -6.53
C GLN A 26 20.80 14.99 -6.60
N SER A 27 21.86 14.32 -6.99
CA SER A 27 21.90 12.87 -7.15
C SER A 27 23.28 12.31 -6.86
N VAL A 28 23.31 11.21 -6.17
CA VAL A 28 24.50 10.40 -5.89
C VAL A 28 24.12 8.94 -5.82
N PHE A 29 25.04 8.05 -6.10
CA PHE A 29 24.90 6.66 -5.67
C PHE A 29 26.20 6.13 -5.11
N HIS A 30 26.10 5.19 -4.19
CA HIS A 30 27.21 4.47 -3.60
C HIS A 30 27.03 2.99 -3.86
N ILE A 31 28.12 2.24 -3.96
CA ILE A 31 28.05 0.78 -4.07
C ILE A 31 28.00 0.21 -2.66
N VAL A 32 27.03 -0.65 -2.41
CA VAL A 32 26.78 -1.31 -1.12
C VAL A 32 26.74 -2.82 -1.31
N GLY A 33 27.13 -3.57 -0.28
CA GLY A 33 27.15 -5.01 -0.36
C GLY A 33 27.60 -5.70 0.93
N PRO A 34 27.55 -7.04 1.00
CA PRO A 34 27.71 -7.81 2.24
C PRO A 34 29.15 -7.87 2.79
N LYS A 35 30.13 -7.39 2.05
CA LYS A 35 31.53 -7.38 2.46
C LYS A 35 32.10 -5.99 2.29
N GLU A 36 33.04 -5.60 3.17
CA GLU A 36 33.72 -4.31 3.10
C GLU A 36 34.32 -4.01 1.72
N VAL A 37 34.91 -5.00 1.06
CA VAL A 37 35.47 -4.87 -0.31
C VAL A 37 34.41 -4.48 -1.37
N HIS A 38 33.15 -4.63 -1.07
CA HIS A 38 32.05 -4.25 -1.98
C HIS A 38 31.56 -2.83 -1.74
N PHE A 39 31.94 -2.22 -0.60
CA PHE A 39 31.50 -0.88 -0.26
C PHE A 39 32.39 0.16 -0.94
N GLN A 40 31.76 1.11 -1.65
CA GLN A 40 32.48 2.19 -2.31
C GLN A 40 31.64 3.47 -2.31
N LEU A 41 32.18 4.52 -1.70
CA LEU A 41 31.64 5.86 -1.77
C LEU A 41 32.00 6.48 -3.13
N LEU A 42 31.04 7.19 -3.74
CA LEU A 42 31.17 7.82 -5.03
C LEU A 42 30.74 9.29 -4.92
N GLU A 43 31.23 10.12 -5.82
CA GLU A 43 30.85 11.53 -5.92
C GLU A 43 29.45 11.70 -6.54
N ALA A 44 28.82 12.84 -6.26
CA ALA A 44 27.56 13.24 -6.89
C ALA A 44 27.69 13.30 -8.42
N PHE A 45 26.62 12.96 -9.11
CA PHE A 45 26.56 12.96 -10.58
C PHE A 45 25.35 13.74 -11.08
N ASP A 46 25.41 14.18 -12.32
CA ASP A 46 24.28 14.82 -12.99
C ASP A 46 23.31 13.75 -13.54
N ALA A 47 22.14 13.62 -12.92
CA ALA A 47 21.09 12.72 -13.39
C ALA A 47 20.21 13.31 -14.50
N THR A 48 20.36 14.59 -14.84
CA THR A 48 19.49 15.30 -15.81
C THR A 48 19.37 14.59 -17.16
N PRO A 49 20.43 14.05 -17.76
CA PRO A 49 20.35 13.34 -19.04
C PRO A 49 19.47 12.07 -18.97
N HIS A 50 19.25 11.53 -17.77
CA HIS A 50 18.49 10.32 -17.50
C HIS A 50 17.33 10.55 -16.54
N ALA A 51 16.89 11.80 -16.36
CA ALA A 51 15.87 12.18 -15.36
C ALA A 51 14.57 11.39 -15.51
N ALA A 52 14.10 11.18 -16.75
CA ALA A 52 12.88 10.43 -17.02
C ALA A 52 12.96 8.99 -16.48
N PHE A 53 14.14 8.34 -16.62
CA PHE A 53 14.37 6.99 -16.08
C PHE A 53 14.27 6.95 -14.57
N PHE A 54 14.94 7.85 -13.86
CA PHE A 54 14.94 7.88 -12.39
C PHE A 54 13.58 8.33 -11.83
N LEU A 55 12.97 9.37 -12.41
CA LEU A 55 11.66 9.86 -11.98
C LEU A 55 10.54 8.82 -12.12
N ASP A 56 10.56 7.98 -13.16
CA ASP A 56 9.59 6.88 -13.29
C ASP A 56 9.70 5.89 -12.13
N ARG A 57 10.93 5.55 -11.68
CA ARG A 57 11.16 4.68 -10.53
C ARG A 57 10.76 5.34 -9.22
N ILE A 58 11.15 6.59 -9.04
CA ILE A 58 10.81 7.38 -7.86
C ILE A 58 9.28 7.48 -7.71
N ARG A 59 8.56 7.79 -8.79
CA ARG A 59 7.09 7.83 -8.80
C ARG A 59 6.46 6.49 -8.44
N SER A 60 7.06 5.37 -8.83
CA SER A 60 6.54 4.03 -8.49
C SER A 60 6.60 3.71 -7.00
N VAL A 61 7.40 4.44 -6.21
CA VAL A 61 7.49 4.29 -4.76
C VAL A 61 6.29 4.92 -4.04
N ASN A 62 5.58 5.83 -4.69
CA ASN A 62 4.44 6.54 -4.11
C ASN A 62 3.28 5.61 -3.65
N ASN A 63 3.25 4.38 -4.14
CA ASN A 63 2.29 3.35 -3.78
C ASN A 63 2.89 2.33 -2.78
N GLY A 64 3.68 2.81 -1.83
CA GLY A 64 4.30 1.99 -0.78
C GLY A 64 3.57 2.06 0.55
N ASN A 65 4.13 1.38 1.54
CA ASN A 65 3.64 1.38 2.91
C ASN A 65 4.03 2.69 3.63
N HIS A 66 3.15 3.19 4.49
CA HIS A 66 3.32 4.47 5.18
C HIS A 66 3.95 4.30 6.56
N TYR A 67 5.00 5.08 6.80
CA TYR A 67 5.78 5.11 8.03
C TYR A 67 5.94 6.53 8.58
N THR A 68 6.26 6.63 9.86
CA THR A 68 6.71 7.86 10.51
C THR A 68 8.05 7.61 11.19
N PHE A 69 8.86 8.65 11.33
CA PHE A 69 10.15 8.53 12.01
C PHE A 69 10.01 8.29 13.51
N LEU A 70 10.95 7.53 14.06
CA LEU A 70 11.21 7.51 15.51
C LEU A 70 11.90 8.83 15.92
N ALA A 71 11.80 9.17 17.20
CA ALA A 71 12.30 10.46 17.69
C ALA A 71 13.82 10.66 17.49
N ASP A 72 14.58 9.57 17.52
CA ASP A 72 16.04 9.50 17.44
C ASP A 72 16.56 9.02 16.07
N ALA A 73 15.73 9.06 15.03
CA ALA A 73 16.08 8.58 13.70
C ALA A 73 17.27 9.34 13.09
N ALA A 74 18.40 8.64 12.97
CA ALA A 74 19.64 9.20 12.40
C ALA A 74 19.44 9.65 10.95
N ALA A 75 18.77 8.83 10.11
CA ALA A 75 18.49 9.16 8.72
C ALA A 75 17.67 10.46 8.60
N ARG A 76 16.68 10.70 9.48
CA ARG A 76 15.95 11.97 9.52
C ARG A 76 16.85 13.15 9.80
N THR A 77 17.79 13.00 10.74
CA THR A 77 18.74 14.05 11.11
C THR A 77 19.68 14.38 9.94
N GLN A 78 20.21 13.37 9.26
CA GLN A 78 21.09 13.50 8.11
C GLN A 78 20.38 14.18 6.94
N LEU A 79 19.19 13.71 6.56
CA LEU A 79 18.36 14.35 5.53
C LEU A 79 17.95 15.78 5.91
N GLY A 80 17.70 16.04 7.20
CA GLY A 80 17.42 17.39 7.71
C GLY A 80 18.61 18.36 7.62
N ARG A 81 19.84 17.88 7.62
CA ARG A 81 21.03 18.72 7.35
C ARG A 81 21.11 19.10 5.89
N ILE A 82 20.84 18.15 4.98
CA ILE A 82 20.76 18.41 3.53
C ILE A 82 19.63 19.41 3.22
N ASP A 83 18.48 19.27 3.89
CA ASP A 83 17.34 20.16 3.69
C ASP A 83 17.66 21.61 4.07
N LYS A 84 18.42 21.80 5.14
CA LYS A 84 18.85 23.12 5.62
C LYS A 84 19.98 23.71 4.79
N ASP A 85 20.90 22.87 4.33
CA ASP A 85 22.08 23.28 3.57
C ASP A 85 22.42 22.25 2.49
N ALA A 86 22.08 22.57 1.25
CA ALA A 86 22.31 21.70 0.10
C ALA A 86 23.81 21.35 -0.14
N ALA A 87 24.75 22.12 0.40
CA ALA A 87 26.19 21.81 0.35
C ALA A 87 26.57 20.58 1.18
N GLN A 88 25.73 20.19 2.15
CA GLN A 88 25.93 18.98 2.95
C GLN A 88 25.56 17.69 2.22
N PHE A 89 24.99 17.76 1.01
CA PHE A 89 24.45 16.60 0.30
C PHE A 89 25.49 15.47 0.14
N GLN A 90 26.71 15.78 -0.31
CA GLN A 90 27.74 14.75 -0.48
C GLN A 90 28.10 14.08 0.85
N ALA A 91 28.45 14.86 1.87
CA ALA A 91 28.87 14.32 3.15
C ALA A 91 27.77 13.50 3.86
N GLU A 92 26.53 14.02 3.86
CA GLU A 92 25.43 13.30 4.50
C GLU A 92 24.97 12.08 3.68
N SER A 93 25.12 12.09 2.35
CA SER A 93 24.86 10.90 1.53
C SER A 93 25.85 9.77 1.81
N GLU A 94 27.11 10.10 2.07
CA GLU A 94 28.13 9.13 2.47
C GLU A 94 27.78 8.53 3.84
N ASN A 95 27.44 9.34 4.83
CA ASN A 95 26.98 8.89 6.15
C ASN A 95 25.73 7.97 6.05
N LEU A 96 24.77 8.32 5.18
CA LEU A 96 23.60 7.48 4.91
C LEU A 96 23.99 6.14 4.28
N ALA A 97 24.92 6.14 3.33
CA ALA A 97 25.38 4.91 2.68
C ALA A 97 26.16 4.00 3.64
N GLU A 98 26.98 4.55 4.53
CA GLU A 98 27.67 3.81 5.60
C GLU A 98 26.66 3.14 6.53
N ALA A 99 25.72 3.91 7.07
CA ALA A 99 24.68 3.40 7.97
C ALA A 99 23.79 2.33 7.28
N PHE A 100 23.47 2.53 6.00
CA PHE A 100 22.73 1.54 5.22
C PHE A 100 23.56 0.26 5.02
N ASN A 101 24.84 0.38 4.72
CA ASN A 101 25.75 -0.76 4.49
C ASN A 101 26.03 -1.55 5.77
N GLU A 102 26.06 -0.92 6.94
CA GLU A 102 26.19 -1.60 8.24
C GLU A 102 25.03 -2.56 8.53
N GLY A 103 23.82 -2.23 8.06
CA GLY A 103 22.65 -3.10 8.15
C GLY A 103 22.67 -4.31 7.21
N HIS A 104 23.65 -4.40 6.29
CA HIS A 104 23.73 -5.51 5.34
C HIS A 104 24.19 -6.80 6.02
N GLY A 105 23.30 -7.82 6.01
CA GLY A 105 23.66 -9.19 6.41
C GLY A 105 24.29 -9.98 5.26
N GLY A 106 24.90 -11.14 5.56
CA GLY A 106 25.60 -11.98 4.57
C GLY A 106 24.75 -12.49 3.39
N SER A 107 23.43 -12.36 3.42
CA SER A 107 22.51 -12.73 2.34
C SER A 107 22.14 -11.58 1.40
N THR A 108 22.65 -10.36 1.64
CA THR A 108 22.34 -9.22 0.78
C THR A 108 23.21 -9.23 -0.49
N VAL A 109 22.63 -8.72 -1.59
CA VAL A 109 23.30 -8.67 -2.89
C VAL A 109 23.97 -7.31 -3.07
N ILE A 110 25.14 -7.31 -3.75
CA ILE A 110 25.81 -6.09 -4.17
C ILE A 110 24.88 -5.26 -5.03
N GLY A 111 24.93 -3.94 -4.90
CA GLY A 111 24.16 -3.06 -5.77
C GLY A 111 24.41 -1.59 -5.50
N ALA A 112 23.68 -0.74 -6.21
CA ALA A 112 23.75 0.71 -6.06
C ALA A 112 22.70 1.21 -5.07
N PHE A 113 23.12 2.00 -4.10
CA PHE A 113 22.26 2.76 -3.20
C PHE A 113 22.24 4.22 -3.66
N LEU A 114 21.15 4.64 -4.26
CA LEU A 114 20.97 5.97 -4.84
C LEU A 114 20.24 6.87 -3.86
N ILE A 115 20.68 8.11 -3.76
CA ILE A 115 20.08 9.15 -2.95
C ILE A 115 19.81 10.36 -3.85
N PHE A 116 18.57 10.83 -3.83
CA PHE A 116 18.12 11.99 -4.59
C PHE A 116 17.55 13.04 -3.64
N SER A 117 17.95 14.31 -3.85
CA SER A 117 17.19 15.47 -3.40
C SER A 117 16.31 15.93 -4.56
N LEU A 118 15.03 16.03 -4.31
CA LEU A 118 14.00 16.37 -5.27
C LEU A 118 13.24 17.61 -4.81
N ASN A 119 12.77 18.39 -5.74
CA ASN A 119 11.86 19.48 -5.46
C ASN A 119 10.52 19.23 -6.16
N CYS A 120 9.41 19.56 -5.49
CA CYS A 120 8.07 19.61 -6.05
C CYS A 120 7.39 20.90 -5.60
N ASP A 121 6.18 21.16 -6.10
CA ASP A 121 5.45 22.42 -5.84
C ASP A 121 5.21 22.71 -4.35
N THR A 122 5.19 21.67 -3.51
CA THR A 122 4.94 21.79 -2.06
C THR A 122 6.19 21.73 -1.20
N GLY A 123 7.38 21.53 -1.79
CA GLY A 123 8.65 21.50 -1.08
C GLY A 123 9.57 20.35 -1.47
N ARG A 124 10.55 20.07 -0.59
CA ARG A 124 11.59 19.08 -0.86
C ARG A 124 11.13 17.67 -0.48
N VAL A 125 11.51 16.72 -1.34
CA VAL A 125 11.33 15.29 -1.15
C VAL A 125 12.67 14.59 -1.35
N PHE A 126 12.99 13.62 -0.51
CA PHE A 126 14.14 12.76 -0.72
C PHE A 126 13.70 11.40 -1.23
N ALA A 127 14.48 10.80 -2.13
CA ALA A 127 14.29 9.43 -2.56
C ALA A 127 15.56 8.62 -2.31
N LEU A 128 15.40 7.49 -1.61
CA LEU A 128 16.46 6.53 -1.33
C LEU A 128 16.12 5.23 -2.03
N LEU A 129 16.95 4.78 -2.96
CA LEU A 129 16.65 3.66 -3.85
C LEU A 129 17.79 2.64 -3.82
N LYS A 130 17.48 1.37 -3.54
CA LYS A 130 18.44 0.27 -3.66
C LYS A 130 18.15 -0.53 -4.92
N PHE A 131 19.08 -0.50 -5.86
CA PHE A 131 19.10 -1.35 -7.04
C PHE A 131 20.08 -2.51 -6.82
N GLU A 132 19.69 -3.71 -7.23
CA GLU A 132 20.64 -4.81 -7.32
C GLU A 132 21.47 -4.70 -8.60
N ASP A 133 22.68 -5.24 -8.53
CA ASP A 133 23.55 -5.37 -9.70
C ASP A 133 23.03 -6.54 -10.55
N GLU A 134 22.37 -6.23 -11.64
CA GLU A 134 21.88 -7.23 -12.60
C GLU A 134 22.85 -7.34 -13.79
N LYS A 135 23.14 -8.59 -14.17
CA LYS A 135 23.88 -8.90 -15.37
C LYS A 135 22.92 -8.93 -16.55
N VAL A 136 23.21 -8.14 -17.56
CA VAL A 136 22.44 -8.07 -18.81
C VAL A 136 23.27 -8.62 -19.96
N LEU A 137 22.68 -9.48 -20.78
CA LEU A 137 23.29 -9.91 -22.02
C LEU A 137 22.95 -8.91 -23.12
N ARG A 138 23.99 -8.25 -23.64
CA ARG A 138 23.90 -7.46 -24.87
C ARG A 138 24.22 -8.38 -26.04
N TYR A 139 23.46 -8.32 -27.10
CA TYR A 139 23.81 -8.92 -28.37
C TYR A 139 24.23 -7.85 -29.39
N ASP A 140 25.23 -8.18 -30.17
CA ASP A 140 25.66 -7.42 -31.34
C ASP A 140 25.58 -8.33 -32.56
N ILE A 141 25.45 -7.76 -33.76
CA ILE A 141 25.38 -8.52 -34.98
C ILE A 141 26.63 -8.14 -35.81
N GLU A 142 27.47 -9.11 -36.07
CA GLU A 142 28.69 -9.00 -36.82
C GLU A 142 28.57 -9.68 -38.19
N ASP A 143 29.44 -9.37 -39.11
CA ASP A 143 29.49 -10.07 -40.39
C ASP A 143 30.01 -11.50 -40.21
N GLY A 144 29.21 -12.45 -40.60
CA GLY A 144 29.57 -13.87 -40.50
C GLY A 144 30.32 -14.40 -41.71
N THR A 145 31.19 -15.37 -41.52
CA THR A 145 32.03 -16.00 -42.58
C THR A 145 31.21 -16.75 -43.63
N SER A 146 29.94 -17.03 -43.40
CA SER A 146 29.02 -17.68 -44.33
C SER A 146 28.16 -16.75 -45.17
N GLY A 147 28.45 -15.45 -45.16
CA GLY A 147 27.63 -14.42 -45.82
C GLY A 147 26.28 -14.13 -45.08
N LYS A 148 26.08 -14.69 -43.91
CA LYS A 148 24.93 -14.37 -43.04
C LYS A 148 25.43 -13.66 -41.78
N PRO A 149 24.68 -12.66 -41.27
CA PRO A 149 25.01 -12.02 -40.00
C PRO A 149 25.15 -13.02 -38.86
N LYS A 150 26.17 -12.86 -38.02
CA LYS A 150 26.45 -13.71 -36.85
C LYS A 150 26.15 -12.92 -35.58
N PRO A 151 25.27 -13.40 -34.68
CA PRO A 151 25.08 -12.79 -33.37
C PRO A 151 26.28 -13.09 -32.45
N THR A 152 26.73 -12.06 -31.74
CA THR A 152 27.67 -12.16 -30.63
C THR A 152 26.98 -11.72 -29.34
N LEU A 153 27.39 -12.31 -28.20
CA LEU A 153 26.81 -12.02 -26.89
C LEU A 153 27.92 -11.49 -25.98
N ALA A 154 27.65 -10.40 -25.32
CA ALA A 154 28.51 -9.83 -24.26
C ALA A 154 27.72 -9.65 -22.96
N GLU A 155 28.29 -10.08 -21.85
CA GLU A 155 27.73 -9.82 -20.51
C GLU A 155 28.12 -8.40 -20.08
N ILE A 156 27.11 -7.60 -19.69
CA ILE A 156 27.28 -6.27 -19.14
C ILE A 156 26.78 -6.31 -17.68
N GLY A 157 27.68 -6.07 -16.73
CA GLY A 157 27.34 -5.86 -15.32
C GLY A 157 27.24 -4.39 -14.97
N ARG A 158 26.85 -4.08 -13.74
CA ARG A 158 26.70 -2.70 -13.21
C ARG A 158 25.74 -1.85 -14.02
N THR A 159 24.55 -2.41 -14.30
CA THR A 159 23.55 -1.77 -15.17
C THR A 159 22.30 -1.42 -14.38
N PHE A 160 21.76 -0.22 -14.65
CA PHE A 160 20.39 0.11 -14.26
C PHE A 160 19.44 -0.37 -15.36
N VAL A 161 18.73 -1.45 -15.10
CA VAL A 161 17.81 -2.01 -16.10
C VAL A 161 16.43 -1.34 -16.04
N GLN A 162 15.72 -1.35 -17.17
CA GLN A 162 14.36 -0.81 -17.24
C GLN A 162 13.33 -1.63 -16.45
N ASN A 163 13.68 -2.83 -16.04
CA ASN A 163 12.79 -3.67 -15.22
C ASN A 163 12.55 -3.02 -13.86
N ARG A 164 11.29 -2.76 -13.51
CA ARG A 164 10.91 -2.19 -12.20
C ARG A 164 11.27 -3.10 -11.03
N HIS A 165 11.41 -4.40 -11.26
CA HIS A 165 11.79 -5.37 -10.22
C HIS A 165 13.26 -5.26 -9.80
N ALA A 166 14.12 -4.64 -10.60
CA ALA A 166 15.51 -4.34 -10.21
C ALA A 166 15.58 -3.31 -9.05
N LEU A 167 14.57 -2.47 -8.90
CA LEU A 167 14.39 -1.61 -7.74
C LEU A 167 13.84 -2.44 -6.59
N GLN A 168 14.70 -2.87 -5.66
CA GLN A 168 14.30 -3.79 -4.61
C GLN A 168 13.72 -3.10 -3.39
N LYS A 169 14.41 -2.09 -2.90
CA LYS A 169 14.02 -1.30 -1.73
C LYS A 169 14.07 0.18 -2.06
N ALA A 170 13.04 0.88 -1.65
CA ALA A 170 12.96 2.31 -1.90
C ALA A 170 12.19 3.01 -0.80
N ALA A 171 12.55 4.26 -0.55
CA ALA A 171 11.82 5.15 0.34
C ALA A 171 11.69 6.54 -0.28
N LEU A 172 10.50 7.13 -0.21
CA LEU A 172 10.28 8.56 -0.35
C LEU A 172 10.14 9.16 1.03
N VAL A 173 10.78 10.30 1.24
CA VAL A 173 10.86 10.95 2.56
C VAL A 173 10.46 12.41 2.44
N ARG A 174 9.56 12.85 3.32
CA ARG A 174 9.24 14.26 3.60
C ARG A 174 9.60 14.56 5.05
N LEU A 175 10.13 15.75 5.29
CA LEU A 175 10.62 16.15 6.62
C LEU A 175 9.67 17.10 7.37
N ASP A 176 8.58 17.51 6.75
CA ASP A 176 7.57 18.39 7.34
C ASP A 176 6.94 17.77 8.59
N GLY A 177 6.77 18.59 9.62
CA GLY A 177 6.22 18.15 10.91
C GLY A 177 7.05 17.05 11.56
N GLU A 178 6.43 15.92 11.87
CA GLU A 178 7.11 14.74 12.42
C GLU A 178 7.90 13.96 11.38
N GLY A 179 7.76 14.31 10.12
CA GLY A 179 8.31 13.60 8.98
C GLY A 179 7.50 12.35 8.61
N SER A 180 7.45 12.07 7.32
CA SER A 180 6.73 10.92 6.78
C SER A 180 7.58 10.17 5.76
N VAL A 181 7.37 8.86 5.68
CA VAL A 181 8.11 7.97 4.78
C VAL A 181 7.12 7.04 4.07
N CYS A 182 7.25 6.96 2.75
CA CYS A 182 6.61 5.93 1.95
C CYS A 182 7.66 4.91 1.54
N LEU A 183 7.51 3.66 1.96
CA LEU A 183 8.51 2.62 1.82
C LEU A 183 7.99 1.46 0.97
N VAL A 184 8.81 1.03 0.02
CA VAL A 184 8.60 -0.16 -0.81
C VAL A 184 9.73 -1.15 -0.58
N ASP A 185 9.38 -2.41 -0.33
CA ASP A 185 10.26 -3.57 -0.44
C ASP A 185 9.62 -4.58 -1.39
N ARG A 186 10.12 -4.67 -2.62
CA ARG A 186 9.50 -5.53 -3.64
C ARG A 186 9.70 -7.02 -3.41
N GLN A 187 10.66 -7.39 -2.55
CA GLN A 187 10.86 -8.80 -2.16
C GLN A 187 9.86 -9.20 -1.07
N ASN A 188 9.53 -8.27 -0.17
CA ASN A 188 8.63 -8.50 0.95
C ASN A 188 7.65 -7.33 1.12
N PRO A 189 6.68 -7.14 0.20
CA PRO A 189 5.83 -5.95 0.22
C PRO A 189 5.02 -5.78 1.51
N GLN A 190 4.55 -6.88 2.11
CA GLN A 190 3.75 -6.85 3.33
C GLN A 190 4.60 -6.63 4.59
N ARG A 191 5.85 -7.08 4.57
CA ARG A 191 6.80 -6.98 5.70
C ARG A 191 8.18 -6.60 5.19
N PRO A 192 8.43 -5.31 4.96
CA PRO A 192 9.73 -4.82 4.54
C PRO A 192 10.85 -5.32 5.45
N ALA A 193 12.04 -5.47 4.89
CA ALA A 193 13.19 -5.98 5.62
C ALA A 193 13.49 -5.10 6.84
N VAL A 194 13.59 -5.73 8.01
CA VAL A 194 13.79 -5.06 9.31
C VAL A 194 15.01 -4.12 9.29
N TYR A 195 16.09 -4.53 8.63
CA TYR A 195 17.29 -3.69 8.55
C TYR A 195 17.04 -2.37 7.80
N PHE A 196 16.13 -2.35 6.83
CA PHE A 196 15.80 -1.14 6.08
C PHE A 196 14.93 -0.19 6.91
N GLU A 197 13.99 -0.72 7.69
CA GLU A 197 13.21 0.05 8.65
C GLU A 197 14.10 0.61 9.76
N GLN A 198 15.04 -0.19 10.27
CA GLN A 198 16.02 0.21 11.31
C GLN A 198 16.99 1.28 10.80
N PHE A 199 17.51 1.13 9.58
CA PHE A 199 18.33 2.15 8.92
C PHE A 199 17.62 3.50 8.83
N LEU A 200 16.37 3.50 8.37
CA LEU A 200 15.57 4.72 8.31
C LEU A 200 15.15 5.24 9.69
N GLY A 201 15.13 4.39 10.71
CA GLY A 201 14.61 4.72 12.03
C GLY A 201 13.11 5.00 12.01
N VAL A 202 12.34 4.14 11.37
CA VAL A 202 10.91 4.35 11.15
C VAL A 202 10.04 3.27 11.77
N LYS A 203 8.79 3.62 12.05
CA LYS A 203 7.73 2.69 12.45
C LYS A 203 6.52 2.85 11.54
N ARG A 204 5.83 1.75 11.25
CA ARG A 204 4.63 1.75 10.42
C ARG A 204 3.53 2.58 11.10
N VAL A 205 2.79 3.37 10.30
CA VAL A 205 1.71 4.24 10.80
C VAL A 205 0.53 3.41 11.30
N ARG A 206 0.22 2.30 10.62
CA ARG A 206 -0.88 1.41 10.96
C ARG A 206 -0.43 -0.05 10.99
N ASN A 207 -0.96 -0.83 11.92
CA ASN A 207 -0.74 -2.28 11.96
C ASN A 207 -1.65 -3.03 10.98
N ASP A 208 -1.39 -4.30 10.77
CA ASP A 208 -2.12 -5.17 9.86
C ASP A 208 -3.62 -5.28 10.20
N ASP A 209 -3.99 -5.30 11.50
CA ASP A 209 -5.39 -5.37 11.94
C ASP A 209 -6.15 -4.07 11.62
N ASP A 210 -5.53 -2.92 11.84
CA ASP A 210 -6.12 -1.62 11.49
C ASP A 210 -6.32 -1.49 9.97
N LEU A 211 -5.32 -1.89 9.18
CA LEU A 211 -5.41 -1.88 7.72
C LEU A 211 -6.49 -2.83 7.21
N THR A 212 -6.58 -4.03 7.81
CA THR A 212 -7.64 -5.01 7.48
C THR A 212 -9.02 -4.44 7.79
N ARG A 213 -9.21 -3.84 8.97
CA ARG A 213 -10.48 -3.22 9.36
C ARG A 213 -10.89 -2.12 8.40
N ILE A 214 -9.97 -1.21 8.07
CA ILE A 214 -10.24 -0.12 7.13
C ILE A 214 -10.59 -0.67 5.75
N LEU A 215 -9.85 -1.67 5.23
CA LEU A 215 -10.13 -2.29 3.94
C LEU A 215 -11.53 -2.93 3.90
N VAL A 216 -11.90 -3.64 4.97
CA VAL A 216 -13.24 -4.25 5.11
C VAL A 216 -14.32 -3.17 5.12
N ASP A 217 -14.14 -2.09 5.87
CA ASP A 217 -15.11 -0.99 5.96
C ASP A 217 -15.27 -0.27 4.61
N VAL A 218 -14.17 0.01 3.91
CA VAL A 218 -14.20 0.59 2.55
C VAL A 218 -14.91 -0.34 1.59
N THR A 219 -14.56 -1.62 1.55
CA THR A 219 -15.19 -2.62 0.68
C THR A 219 -16.69 -2.69 0.93
N LYS A 220 -17.10 -2.69 2.19
CA LYS A 220 -18.50 -2.73 2.60
C LYS A 220 -19.24 -1.46 2.18
N ALA A 221 -18.65 -0.29 2.41
CA ALA A 221 -19.26 1.00 2.03
C ALA A 221 -19.49 1.10 0.52
N VAL A 222 -18.47 0.75 -0.29
CA VAL A 222 -18.61 0.76 -1.76
C VAL A 222 -19.64 -0.24 -2.24
N ALA A 223 -19.65 -1.47 -1.71
CA ALA A 223 -20.66 -2.46 -2.06
C ALA A 223 -22.08 -1.98 -1.75
N TYR A 224 -22.31 -1.31 -0.61
CA TYR A 224 -23.62 -0.74 -0.30
C TYR A 224 -23.99 0.45 -1.19
N ASN A 225 -23.05 1.32 -1.52
CA ASN A 225 -23.29 2.45 -2.43
C ASN A 225 -23.71 2.02 -3.83
N HIS A 226 -23.30 0.82 -4.25
CA HIS A 226 -23.60 0.26 -5.57
C HIS A 226 -24.42 -1.03 -5.49
N SER A 227 -25.24 -1.18 -4.45
CA SER A 227 -26.03 -2.39 -4.18
C SER A 227 -27.03 -2.74 -5.29
N ASP A 228 -27.48 -1.77 -6.06
CA ASP A 228 -28.36 -1.92 -7.23
C ASP A 228 -27.64 -2.54 -8.45
N LYS A 229 -26.30 -2.45 -8.50
CA LYS A 229 -25.45 -2.96 -9.59
C LYS A 229 -24.76 -4.28 -9.27
N LEU A 230 -24.81 -4.70 -8.01
CA LEU A 230 -24.19 -5.94 -7.54
C LEU A 230 -25.23 -7.07 -7.44
N PRO A 231 -24.84 -8.35 -7.62
CA PRO A 231 -25.72 -9.49 -7.48
C PRO A 231 -26.37 -9.55 -6.08
N ALA A 232 -27.66 -9.86 -6.01
CA ALA A 232 -28.40 -9.92 -4.74
C ALA A 232 -27.81 -10.94 -3.74
N ASP A 233 -27.28 -12.07 -4.22
CA ASP A 233 -26.63 -13.09 -3.38
C ASP A 233 -25.31 -12.57 -2.76
N VAL A 234 -24.58 -11.69 -3.45
CA VAL A 234 -23.41 -11.00 -2.92
C VAL A 234 -23.84 -10.09 -1.76
N MET A 235 -24.87 -9.27 -1.97
CA MET A 235 -25.31 -8.32 -0.97
C MET A 235 -25.88 -8.99 0.29
N THR A 236 -26.62 -10.08 0.13
CA THR A 236 -27.17 -10.84 1.27
C THR A 236 -26.10 -11.60 2.07
N SER A 237 -24.96 -11.93 1.46
CA SER A 237 -23.84 -12.66 2.09
C SER A 237 -22.58 -11.81 2.32
N LEU A 238 -22.62 -10.51 2.04
CA LEU A 238 -21.44 -9.63 2.03
C LEU A 238 -20.61 -9.72 3.33
N THR A 239 -21.26 -9.59 4.48
CA THR A 239 -20.56 -9.64 5.78
C THR A 239 -19.88 -11.00 6.02
N LYS A 240 -20.53 -12.10 5.61
CA LYS A 240 -19.93 -13.42 5.69
C LYS A 240 -18.74 -13.57 4.75
N ARG A 241 -18.85 -13.13 3.50
CA ARG A 241 -17.77 -13.17 2.51
C ARG A 241 -16.54 -12.38 2.99
N LEU A 242 -16.76 -11.19 3.55
CA LEU A 242 -15.69 -10.36 4.14
C LEU A 242 -15.01 -11.08 5.31
N TYR A 243 -15.78 -11.65 6.20
CA TYR A 243 -15.26 -12.43 7.32
C TYR A 243 -14.44 -13.64 6.84
N ASP A 244 -15.00 -14.47 5.97
CA ASP A 244 -14.33 -15.66 5.45
C ASP A 244 -13.01 -15.30 4.73
N ALA A 245 -12.99 -14.20 3.97
CA ALA A 245 -11.79 -13.71 3.30
C ALA A 245 -10.69 -13.28 4.29
N THR A 246 -11.04 -12.61 5.40
CA THR A 246 -10.05 -12.26 6.44
C THR A 246 -9.53 -13.49 7.17
N GLN A 247 -10.40 -14.51 7.41
CA GLN A 247 -10.00 -15.75 8.07
C GLN A 247 -9.07 -16.63 7.25
N SER A 248 -9.04 -16.47 5.93
CA SER A 248 -8.15 -17.24 5.04
C SER A 248 -6.66 -17.00 5.34
N GLY A 249 -6.31 -15.91 6.03
CA GLY A 249 -4.94 -15.57 6.40
C GLY A 249 -4.08 -15.17 5.20
N GLY A 250 -4.70 -14.65 4.16
CA GLY A 250 -4.02 -14.15 2.97
C GLY A 250 -3.32 -12.82 3.20
N SER A 251 -2.71 -12.30 2.15
CA SER A 251 -2.08 -10.98 2.14
C SER A 251 -2.69 -10.11 1.05
N VAL A 252 -2.65 -8.81 1.26
CA VAL A 252 -3.01 -7.79 0.30
C VAL A 252 -1.74 -7.23 -0.32
N ASP A 253 -1.71 -7.20 -1.64
CA ASP A 253 -0.70 -6.49 -2.42
C ASP A 253 -1.28 -5.14 -2.81
N GLY A 254 -0.65 -4.06 -2.36
CA GLY A 254 -1.13 -2.69 -2.61
C GLY A 254 -1.23 -2.33 -4.09
N GLU A 255 -0.38 -2.92 -4.95
CA GLU A 255 -0.46 -2.75 -6.41
C GLU A 255 -1.67 -3.49 -7.03
N LYS A 256 -2.25 -4.47 -6.31
CA LYS A 256 -3.35 -5.33 -6.75
C LYS A 256 -4.52 -5.36 -5.76
N ILE A 257 -4.68 -4.31 -4.96
CA ILE A 257 -5.71 -4.25 -3.92
C ILE A 257 -7.15 -4.44 -4.47
N GLU A 258 -7.37 -4.16 -5.75
CA GLU A 258 -8.64 -4.42 -6.44
C GLU A 258 -8.96 -5.91 -6.54
N ASP A 259 -7.96 -6.79 -6.54
CA ASP A 259 -8.16 -8.25 -6.54
C ASP A 259 -8.88 -8.68 -5.25
N TRP A 260 -8.60 -8.03 -4.12
CA TRP A 260 -9.36 -8.24 -2.90
C TRP A 260 -10.84 -7.91 -3.10
N PHE A 261 -11.16 -6.70 -3.61
CA PHE A 261 -12.54 -6.26 -3.79
C PHE A 261 -13.30 -7.20 -4.73
N THR A 262 -12.71 -7.54 -5.87
CA THR A 262 -13.34 -8.43 -6.86
C THR A 262 -13.47 -9.86 -6.35
N SER A 263 -12.62 -10.32 -5.44
CA SER A 263 -12.78 -11.63 -4.78
C SER A 263 -14.02 -11.70 -3.89
N ILE A 264 -14.47 -10.57 -3.34
CA ILE A 264 -15.65 -10.46 -2.47
C ILE A 264 -16.94 -10.29 -3.29
N VAL A 265 -16.94 -9.35 -4.24
CA VAL A 265 -18.15 -8.95 -4.97
C VAL A 265 -18.34 -9.66 -6.32
N GLY A 266 -17.30 -10.34 -6.80
CA GLY A 266 -17.26 -10.95 -8.13
C GLY A 266 -16.50 -10.11 -9.14
N PRO A 267 -16.22 -10.66 -10.34
CA PRO A 267 -15.44 -9.98 -11.37
C PRO A 267 -16.15 -8.73 -11.88
N LEU A 268 -15.37 -7.64 -12.03
CA LEU A 268 -15.84 -6.35 -12.55
C LEU A 268 -14.93 -5.89 -13.70
N PRO A 269 -15.46 -5.13 -14.68
CA PRO A 269 -14.65 -4.46 -15.70
C PRO A 269 -13.68 -3.47 -15.03
N LYS A 270 -12.43 -3.35 -15.51
CA LYS A 270 -11.40 -2.47 -14.96
C LYS A 270 -11.83 -1.00 -14.88
N GLU A 271 -12.61 -0.54 -15.85
CA GLU A 271 -13.12 0.83 -15.93
C GLU A 271 -14.51 0.99 -15.29
N SER A 272 -14.92 0.05 -14.42
CA SER A 272 -16.23 0.14 -13.77
C SER A 272 -16.27 1.30 -12.78
N GLU A 273 -17.45 1.94 -12.72
CA GLU A 273 -17.72 3.00 -11.73
C GLU A 273 -17.50 2.51 -10.29
N ILE A 274 -17.81 1.23 -10.03
CA ILE A 274 -17.62 0.60 -8.72
C ILE A 274 -16.13 0.55 -8.33
N LEU A 275 -15.24 0.10 -9.24
CA LEU A 275 -13.80 0.10 -8.98
C LEU A 275 -13.23 1.51 -8.88
N THR A 276 -13.78 2.45 -9.65
CA THR A 276 -13.40 3.87 -9.54
C THR A 276 -13.75 4.45 -8.17
N ASP A 277 -14.95 4.15 -7.64
CA ASP A 277 -15.33 4.55 -6.29
C ASP A 277 -14.47 3.84 -5.23
N PHE A 278 -14.17 2.55 -5.43
CA PHE A 278 -13.31 1.79 -4.52
C PHE A 278 -11.92 2.42 -4.41
N ARG A 279 -11.25 2.75 -5.52
CA ARG A 279 -9.95 3.46 -5.52
C ARG A 279 -10.04 4.77 -4.75
N LYS A 280 -11.06 5.58 -5.04
CA LYS A 280 -11.29 6.87 -4.38
C LYS A 280 -11.51 6.73 -2.86
N GLN A 281 -12.22 5.68 -2.42
CA GLN A 281 -12.43 5.44 -1.00
C GLN A 281 -11.15 4.94 -0.31
N LEU A 282 -10.33 4.12 -0.98
CA LEU A 282 -9.00 3.72 -0.48
C LEU A 282 -8.07 4.93 -0.29
N GLU A 283 -8.05 5.86 -1.25
CA GLU A 283 -7.30 7.11 -1.14
C GLU A 283 -7.75 7.93 0.07
N ARG A 284 -9.09 8.12 0.23
CA ARG A 284 -9.66 8.84 1.37
C ARG A 284 -9.33 8.19 2.71
N ALA A 285 -9.30 6.87 2.73
CA ALA A 285 -8.94 6.08 3.92
C ALA A 285 -7.43 6.04 4.18
N ARG A 286 -6.60 6.54 3.26
CA ARG A 286 -5.12 6.52 3.32
C ARG A 286 -4.55 5.11 3.40
N ILE A 287 -5.07 4.19 2.62
CA ILE A 287 -4.56 2.83 2.50
C ILE A 287 -4.31 2.41 1.04
N SER A 288 -4.41 3.36 0.11
CA SER A 288 -4.06 3.12 -1.28
C SER A 288 -2.57 2.77 -1.38
N GLY A 289 -2.25 1.65 -2.04
CA GLY A 289 -0.89 1.15 -2.19
C GLY A 289 -0.31 0.39 -0.98
N GLU A 290 -0.97 0.38 0.18
CA GLU A 290 -0.53 -0.37 1.35
C GLU A 290 -0.58 -1.89 1.12
N SER A 291 0.53 -2.58 1.37
CA SER A 291 0.62 -4.04 1.34
C SER A 291 0.71 -4.58 2.77
N PHE A 292 -0.11 -5.57 3.12
CA PHE A 292 -0.20 -6.08 4.50
C PHE A 292 -0.75 -7.50 4.56
N VAL A 293 -0.61 -8.14 5.71
CA VAL A 293 -1.21 -9.45 6.00
C VAL A 293 -2.60 -9.24 6.60
N LEU A 294 -3.58 -9.99 6.13
CA LEU A 294 -4.94 -9.90 6.69
C LEU A 294 -4.98 -10.37 8.14
N GLY A 295 -5.38 -9.46 9.03
CA GLY A 295 -5.57 -9.76 10.45
C GLY A 295 -6.82 -10.59 10.68
N LYS A 296 -6.67 -11.81 11.22
CA LYS A 296 -7.81 -12.72 11.48
C LYS A 296 -8.76 -12.19 12.55
N ASP A 297 -8.22 -11.46 13.52
CA ASP A 297 -8.98 -10.90 14.63
C ASP A 297 -9.45 -9.45 14.37
N ALA A 298 -9.16 -8.91 13.17
CA ALA A 298 -9.47 -7.53 12.81
C ALA A 298 -10.97 -7.23 12.79
N ILE A 299 -11.80 -8.22 12.45
CA ILE A 299 -13.26 -8.07 12.44
C ILE A 299 -13.95 -9.13 13.31
N PRO A 300 -15.02 -8.76 14.02
CA PRO A 300 -15.72 -9.68 14.88
C PRO A 300 -16.43 -10.79 14.10
N VAL A 301 -16.53 -11.96 14.71
CA VAL A 301 -17.29 -13.09 14.15
C VAL A 301 -18.74 -12.68 13.92
N PRO A 302 -19.29 -12.85 12.71
CA PRO A 302 -20.70 -12.55 12.43
C PRO A 302 -21.59 -13.60 13.10
N ARG A 303 -22.06 -13.27 14.31
CA ARG A 303 -22.89 -14.19 15.12
C ARG A 303 -24.38 -14.06 14.85
N ASN A 304 -24.82 -12.85 14.49
CA ASN A 304 -26.24 -12.57 14.31
C ASN A 304 -26.56 -12.16 12.87
N ARG A 305 -27.68 -12.64 12.38
CA ARG A 305 -28.28 -12.18 11.14
C ARG A 305 -29.41 -11.19 11.46
N LYS A 306 -29.42 -10.07 10.73
CA LYS A 306 -30.50 -9.07 10.79
C LYS A 306 -31.21 -9.04 9.46
N VAL A 307 -32.53 -9.12 9.49
CA VAL A 307 -33.40 -8.95 8.32
C VAL A 307 -34.33 -7.78 8.60
N GLU A 308 -34.51 -6.91 7.62
CA GLU A 308 -35.42 -5.78 7.67
C GLU A 308 -36.36 -5.83 6.45
N THR A 309 -37.66 -5.75 6.69
CA THR A 309 -38.67 -5.74 5.62
C THR A 309 -38.92 -4.33 5.12
N GLY A 310 -39.54 -4.18 3.94
CA GLY A 310 -39.89 -2.87 3.36
C GLY A 310 -40.81 -2.01 4.24
N LEU A 311 -41.55 -2.62 5.18
CA LEU A 311 -42.41 -1.92 6.16
C LEU A 311 -41.72 -1.69 7.51
N GLY A 312 -40.41 -1.95 7.63
CA GLY A 312 -39.61 -1.65 8.81
C GLY A 312 -39.66 -2.74 9.91
N VAL A 313 -40.22 -3.92 9.63
CA VAL A 313 -40.13 -5.05 10.57
C VAL A 313 -38.70 -5.57 10.60
N ARG A 314 -38.10 -5.64 11.81
CA ARG A 314 -36.71 -6.08 12.03
C ARG A 314 -36.69 -7.38 12.80
N VAL A 315 -36.03 -8.39 12.24
CA VAL A 315 -35.80 -9.68 12.89
C VAL A 315 -34.30 -9.88 13.05
N THR A 316 -33.85 -10.13 14.27
CA THR A 316 -32.43 -10.43 14.57
C THR A 316 -32.36 -11.78 15.28
N PHE A 317 -31.52 -12.66 14.76
CA PHE A 317 -31.38 -14.02 15.30
C PHE A 317 -29.94 -14.53 15.08
N PRO A 318 -29.45 -15.51 15.87
CA PRO A 318 -28.18 -16.18 15.63
C PRO A 318 -28.11 -16.79 14.24
N ALA A 319 -27.03 -16.55 13.51
CA ALA A 319 -26.90 -16.97 12.10
C ALA A 319 -27.04 -18.50 11.91
N GLU A 320 -26.67 -19.29 12.94
CA GLU A 320 -26.81 -20.75 13.01
C GLU A 320 -28.24 -21.25 12.98
N LEU A 321 -29.20 -20.42 13.41
CA LEU A 321 -30.62 -20.76 13.39
C LEU A 321 -31.29 -20.59 12.02
N GLN A 322 -30.58 -20.03 11.05
CA GLN A 322 -31.10 -19.94 9.69
C GLN A 322 -31.25 -21.33 9.07
N SER A 323 -32.35 -21.55 8.38
CA SER A 323 -32.77 -22.82 7.75
C SER A 323 -33.10 -23.95 8.72
N SER A 324 -32.84 -23.80 10.01
CA SER A 324 -33.29 -24.75 11.07
C SER A 324 -34.52 -24.25 11.79
N VAL A 325 -34.46 -23.05 12.34
CA VAL A 325 -35.55 -22.39 13.11
C VAL A 325 -36.14 -21.23 12.32
N VAL A 326 -35.29 -20.42 11.67
CA VAL A 326 -35.71 -19.24 10.88
C VAL A 326 -35.51 -19.50 9.39
N ASN A 327 -36.62 -19.55 8.65
CA ASN A 327 -36.61 -19.68 7.19
C ASN A 327 -36.97 -18.36 6.51
N ILE A 328 -36.15 -17.94 5.54
CA ILE A 328 -36.36 -16.72 4.77
C ILE A 328 -36.54 -17.09 3.32
N ASP A 329 -37.74 -16.82 2.78
CA ASP A 329 -38.07 -16.92 1.35
C ASP A 329 -38.17 -15.50 0.77
N GLU A 330 -37.05 -14.99 0.24
CA GLU A 330 -36.94 -13.63 -0.30
C GLU A 330 -37.89 -13.45 -1.51
N LYS A 331 -38.10 -14.51 -2.31
CA LYS A 331 -38.99 -14.45 -3.49
C LYS A 331 -40.44 -14.25 -3.11
N LYS A 332 -40.88 -14.84 -1.98
CA LYS A 332 -42.22 -14.69 -1.46
C LYS A 332 -42.37 -13.57 -0.44
N GLY A 333 -41.25 -12.94 -0.03
CA GLY A 333 -41.26 -11.95 1.02
C GLY A 333 -41.70 -12.53 2.37
N LEU A 334 -41.35 -13.80 2.67
CA LEU A 334 -41.85 -14.52 3.84
C LEU A 334 -40.70 -14.87 4.78
N ILE A 335 -40.86 -14.55 6.07
CA ILE A 335 -39.99 -15.01 7.17
C ILE A 335 -40.83 -15.92 8.05
N THR A 336 -40.41 -17.18 8.20
CA THR A 336 -41.07 -18.18 9.07
C THR A 336 -40.14 -18.50 10.22
N ILE A 337 -40.64 -18.39 11.45
CA ILE A 337 -39.94 -18.78 12.68
C ILE A 337 -40.73 -19.96 13.29
N GLN A 338 -40.04 -21.10 13.50
CA GLN A 338 -40.61 -22.30 14.06
C GLN A 338 -39.95 -22.54 15.44
N ASP A 339 -40.50 -21.88 16.48
CA ASP A 339 -40.05 -22.02 17.88
C ASP A 339 -41.18 -21.70 18.84
N GLU A 340 -41.01 -22.03 20.12
CA GLU A 340 -41.95 -21.71 21.20
C GLU A 340 -41.96 -20.20 21.47
N ILE A 341 -43.14 -19.60 21.51
CA ILE A 341 -43.30 -18.17 21.85
C ILE A 341 -43.36 -18.05 23.36
N LYS A 342 -42.28 -17.62 24.00
CA LYS A 342 -42.18 -17.42 25.45
C LYS A 342 -42.68 -16.05 25.92
N PHE A 343 -42.72 -15.06 25.04
CA PHE A 343 -43.18 -13.71 25.37
C PHE A 343 -43.86 -13.06 24.16
N ASN A 344 -45.02 -12.45 24.40
CA ASN A 344 -45.75 -11.70 23.38
C ASN A 344 -46.52 -10.56 24.10
N ASP A 345 -45.94 -9.36 24.05
CA ASP A 345 -46.56 -8.16 24.64
C ASP A 345 -46.18 -6.91 23.79
N ILE A 346 -46.90 -5.83 24.01
CA ILE A 346 -46.64 -4.55 23.35
C ILE A 346 -45.63 -3.74 24.14
N GLU A 347 -44.53 -3.37 23.51
CA GLU A 347 -43.53 -2.49 24.13
C GLU A 347 -44.05 -1.06 24.23
N LEU A 348 -43.94 -0.45 25.39
CA LEU A 348 -44.32 0.94 25.62
C LEU A 348 -43.23 1.88 25.05
N ASP A 349 -43.61 2.75 24.11
CA ASP A 349 -42.71 3.75 23.54
C ASP A 349 -42.36 4.83 24.60
N ALA A 350 -41.18 4.69 25.17
CA ALA A 350 -40.64 5.62 26.19
C ALA A 350 -40.41 7.05 25.64
N SER A 351 -40.35 7.24 24.29
CA SER A 351 -40.06 8.55 23.66
C SER A 351 -41.22 9.53 23.78
N ARG A 352 -42.47 9.08 24.05
CA ARG A 352 -43.64 9.96 24.17
C ARG A 352 -43.84 10.60 25.58
N ARG A 353 -43.02 10.26 26.59
CA ARG A 353 -43.08 10.87 27.93
C ARG A 353 -42.48 12.27 28.06
N ALA A 354 -41.81 12.80 27.06
CA ALA A 354 -41.10 14.10 27.15
C ALA A 354 -41.88 15.28 26.55
N ARG A 355 -43.16 15.16 26.23
CA ARG A 355 -43.99 16.29 25.73
C ARG A 355 -45.29 16.38 26.54
N ARG A 356 -45.18 16.79 27.79
CA ARG A 356 -46.26 17.49 28.52
C ARG A 356 -45.65 18.57 29.43
#